data_6f633208d80bcfd7d34c9cff4af918f2
#
_entry.id   6f633208d80bcfd7d34c9cff4af918f2
#
_cell.length_a   1.000
_cell.length_b   1.000
_cell.length_c   1.000
_cell.angle_alpha   90.00
_cell.angle_beta   90.00
_cell.angle_gamma   90.00
#
_symmetry.space_group_name_H-M   'P 1'
#
loop_
_entity.id
_entity.type
_entity.pdbx_description
1 polymer ?
#
loop_
_entity_poly.entity_id
_entity_poly.type
_entity_poly.pdbx_seq_one_letter_code
_entity_poly.pdbx_strand_id
1 'polypeptide(L)'
;MVNPAAPAGRKLVKPTPAELMEDAGTGLDYGTRLDRMPGYLVPNDRFYIRSHAPTPAVNLADWTLDIDGDGVRHPVSYGYEELWNRFPLVAVIRTIECAGNRRVLLGEEFAATFNGTQWGRGAIGTAEWTGVRLRDLLEPADLRPGAREVMPESLDAIRARRPMPLAKARADDTIVALAMNGEILPADHGFPARMVVSGWLGAASIKWLARIEVSQRHLYVPWNTEDYVLIGPGYPSDGPARGPAITTQPVSALTELPWPARLRPVPQMIRGRAFAGEVAIAAVEYRIDDGAWRPAELLSPAIAGAWVRWQFGWTPEPGDHVLRVRATDERGGTQPEASQWNELGYLQRSVLSHPVHVVSMAG
;
A
#
# COMPACT_ATOMS: atom_id res chain seq x y z
N MET A 1 11.79 -5.49 -23.24
CA MET A 1 13.15 -5.59 -22.66
C MET A 1 13.05 -6.48 -21.46
N VAL A 2 13.77 -7.58 -21.42
CA VAL A 2 13.77 -8.52 -20.29
C VAL A 2 14.46 -7.82 -19.12
N ASN A 3 13.80 -7.71 -17.97
CA ASN A 3 14.42 -7.22 -16.75
C ASN A 3 15.62 -8.11 -16.40
N PRO A 4 16.82 -7.57 -16.18
CA PRO A 4 17.96 -8.40 -15.85
C PRO A 4 17.72 -9.14 -14.52
N ALA A 5 18.11 -10.39 -14.46
CA ALA A 5 18.13 -11.14 -13.21
C ALA A 5 18.92 -10.36 -12.15
N ALA A 6 18.44 -10.38 -10.89
CA ALA A 6 19.18 -9.77 -9.79
C ALA A 6 20.60 -10.35 -9.74
N PRO A 7 21.66 -9.53 -9.72
CA PRO A 7 23.03 -10.02 -9.61
C PRO A 7 23.19 -10.87 -8.36
N ALA A 8 24.05 -11.88 -8.42
CA ALA A 8 24.35 -12.73 -7.27
C ALA A 8 24.77 -11.85 -6.06
N GLY A 9 24.10 -12.00 -4.92
CA GLY A 9 24.31 -11.24 -3.71
C GLY A 9 23.46 -9.97 -3.53
N ARG A 10 22.71 -9.51 -4.52
CA ARG A 10 21.75 -8.41 -4.34
C ARG A 10 20.36 -8.94 -3.91
N LYS A 11 19.82 -8.34 -2.85
CA LYS A 11 18.46 -8.63 -2.35
C LYS A 11 17.39 -7.93 -3.18
N LEU A 12 17.72 -6.79 -3.77
CA LEU A 12 16.86 -5.97 -4.62
C LEU A 12 17.57 -5.64 -5.94
N VAL A 13 16.80 -5.37 -6.99
CA VAL A 13 17.30 -5.07 -8.34
C VAL A 13 17.46 -3.55 -8.55
N LYS A 14 16.47 -2.75 -8.15
CA LYS A 14 16.54 -1.31 -8.37
C LYS A 14 17.47 -0.61 -7.37
N PRO A 15 18.13 0.50 -7.76
CA PRO A 15 18.84 1.36 -6.82
C PRO A 15 17.89 1.94 -5.77
N THR A 16 18.38 2.08 -4.53
CA THR A 16 17.63 2.65 -3.41
C THR A 16 18.45 3.78 -2.76
N PRO A 17 18.69 4.90 -3.48
CA PRO A 17 19.50 5.98 -2.96
C PRO A 17 18.78 6.72 -1.82
N ALA A 18 19.51 7.05 -0.76
CA ALA A 18 18.96 7.65 0.46
C ALA A 18 18.28 9.01 0.25
N GLU A 19 18.64 9.71 -0.83
CA GLU A 19 17.97 10.96 -1.21
C GLU A 19 16.54 10.77 -1.75
N LEU A 20 16.19 9.56 -2.20
CA LEU A 20 14.88 9.24 -2.76
C LEU A 20 14.08 8.26 -1.89
N MET A 21 14.76 7.41 -1.15
CA MET A 21 14.14 6.32 -0.39
C MET A 21 14.71 6.27 1.05
N GLU A 22 13.88 5.80 1.96
CA GLU A 22 14.20 5.60 3.37
C GLU A 22 14.43 4.11 3.63
N ASP A 23 15.65 3.74 4.07
CA ASP A 23 15.95 2.36 4.46
C ASP A 23 15.25 2.03 5.78
N ALA A 24 14.45 0.97 5.78
CA ALA A 24 13.77 0.47 6.98
C ALA A 24 14.59 -0.60 7.74
N GLY A 25 15.89 -0.73 7.42
CA GLY A 25 16.85 -1.53 8.18
C GLY A 25 16.85 -3.03 7.88
N THR A 26 16.07 -3.52 6.91
CA THR A 26 16.01 -4.96 6.59
C THR A 26 16.84 -5.34 5.37
N GLY A 27 17.25 -4.36 4.57
CA GLY A 27 17.88 -4.55 3.26
C GLY A 27 16.95 -5.09 2.17
N LEU A 28 15.63 -5.20 2.47
CA LEU A 28 14.55 -5.61 1.55
C LEU A 28 13.41 -4.58 1.53
N ASP A 29 13.40 -3.65 2.47
CA ASP A 29 12.33 -2.72 2.73
C ASP A 29 12.80 -1.29 2.66
N TYR A 30 12.25 -0.52 1.72
CA TYR A 30 12.59 0.88 1.50
C TYR A 30 11.33 1.71 1.31
N GLY A 31 11.17 2.74 2.13
CA GLY A 31 10.06 3.68 2.08
C GLY A 31 10.24 4.77 1.04
N THR A 32 9.17 5.30 0.50
CA THR A 32 9.16 6.50 -0.32
C THR A 32 9.46 7.72 0.56
N ARG A 33 10.37 8.59 0.18
CA ARG A 33 10.56 9.88 0.84
C ARG A 33 9.47 10.86 0.41
N LEU A 34 8.44 11.01 1.24
CA LEU A 34 7.28 11.88 0.96
C LEU A 34 7.68 13.34 0.77
N ASP A 35 8.72 13.81 1.45
CA ASP A 35 9.30 15.15 1.33
C ASP A 35 10.06 15.37 0.01
N ARG A 36 10.30 14.32 -0.75
CA ARG A 36 11.00 14.33 -2.04
C ARG A 36 10.13 13.88 -3.21
N MET A 37 8.82 13.85 -2.99
CA MET A 37 7.87 13.35 -3.98
C MET A 37 7.41 14.45 -4.95
N PRO A 38 7.75 14.36 -6.25
CA PRO A 38 7.15 15.21 -7.26
C PRO A 38 5.77 14.66 -7.67
N GLY A 39 4.84 15.55 -7.95
CA GLY A 39 3.60 15.19 -8.64
C GLY A 39 2.63 14.30 -7.85
N TYR A 40 1.70 13.71 -8.60
CA TYR A 40 0.60 12.89 -8.08
C TYR A 40 1.00 11.41 -7.98
N LEU A 41 1.51 10.81 -9.05
CA LEU A 41 2.00 9.44 -9.07
C LEU A 41 3.41 9.35 -8.49
N VAL A 42 3.70 8.27 -7.78
CA VAL A 42 5.07 7.95 -7.33
C VAL A 42 5.86 7.35 -8.47
N PRO A 43 6.95 7.97 -8.94
CA PRO A 43 7.81 7.39 -9.96
C PRO A 43 8.35 6.01 -9.54
N ASN A 44 8.57 5.12 -10.53
CA ASN A 44 8.99 3.74 -10.28
C ASN A 44 10.33 3.65 -9.53
N ASP A 45 11.24 4.61 -9.73
CA ASP A 45 12.55 4.66 -9.07
C ASP A 45 12.46 4.92 -7.55
N ARG A 46 11.36 5.48 -7.06
CA ARG A 46 11.18 5.85 -5.65
C ARG A 46 9.92 5.30 -5.01
N PHE A 47 9.15 4.47 -5.72
CA PHE A 47 8.02 3.77 -5.12
C PHE A 47 8.52 2.79 -4.04
N TYR A 48 7.88 2.77 -2.87
CA TYR A 48 8.32 1.94 -1.75
C TYR A 48 8.43 0.45 -2.11
N ILE A 49 9.38 -0.23 -1.50
CA ILE A 49 9.58 -1.67 -1.64
C ILE A 49 9.31 -2.33 -0.30
N ARG A 50 8.45 -3.34 -0.30
CA ARG A 50 8.27 -4.28 0.81
C ARG A 50 8.39 -5.69 0.27
N SER A 51 9.38 -6.43 0.76
CA SER A 51 9.63 -7.81 0.37
C SER A 51 9.97 -8.67 1.60
N HIS A 52 9.46 -9.90 1.66
CA HIS A 52 9.78 -10.83 2.73
C HIS A 52 10.92 -11.79 2.34
N ALA A 53 11.29 -11.78 1.06
CA ALA A 53 12.38 -12.55 0.48
C ALA A 53 13.04 -11.71 -0.64
N PRO A 54 14.25 -12.08 -1.07
CA PRO A 54 14.90 -11.50 -2.24
C PRO A 54 14.01 -11.56 -3.48
N THR A 55 14.16 -10.57 -4.37
CA THR A 55 13.45 -10.52 -5.65
C THR A 55 13.81 -11.73 -6.50
N PRO A 56 12.85 -12.57 -6.92
CA PRO A 56 13.13 -13.74 -7.74
C PRO A 56 13.57 -13.34 -9.15
N ALA A 57 14.48 -14.13 -9.72
CA ALA A 57 14.79 -14.06 -11.14
C ALA A 57 13.76 -14.89 -11.91
N VAL A 58 13.03 -14.27 -12.83
CA VAL A 58 11.98 -14.92 -13.60
C VAL A 58 12.38 -15.00 -15.07
N ASN A 59 12.36 -16.22 -15.62
CA ASN A 59 12.48 -16.46 -17.05
C ASN A 59 11.08 -16.46 -17.69
N LEU A 60 10.77 -15.52 -18.56
CA LEU A 60 9.47 -15.44 -19.22
C LEU A 60 9.13 -16.63 -20.09
N ALA A 61 10.14 -17.33 -20.65
CA ALA A 61 9.89 -18.49 -21.49
C ALA A 61 9.25 -19.66 -20.72
N ASP A 62 9.49 -19.73 -19.42
CA ASP A 62 9.03 -20.80 -18.56
C ASP A 62 7.93 -20.33 -17.56
N TRP A 63 7.63 -19.02 -17.56
CA TRP A 63 6.67 -18.47 -16.61
C TRP A 63 5.24 -18.63 -17.08
N THR A 64 4.38 -19.11 -16.19
CA THR A 64 2.94 -19.15 -16.36
C THR A 64 2.23 -18.60 -15.12
N LEU A 65 1.02 -18.10 -15.32
CA LEU A 65 0.04 -17.85 -14.28
C LEU A 65 -1.01 -18.95 -14.33
N ASP A 66 -1.01 -19.81 -13.33
CA ASP A 66 -1.94 -20.92 -13.23
C ASP A 66 -3.17 -20.55 -12.39
N ILE A 67 -4.36 -20.89 -12.85
CA ILE A 67 -5.62 -20.74 -12.12
C ILE A 67 -6.25 -22.13 -11.96
N ASP A 68 -6.36 -22.58 -10.71
CA ASP A 68 -6.85 -23.92 -10.37
C ASP A 68 -7.60 -23.94 -9.02
N GLY A 69 -7.84 -25.12 -8.48
CA GLY A 69 -8.49 -25.32 -7.18
C GLY A 69 -9.84 -26.02 -7.28
N ASP A 70 -10.45 -26.29 -6.13
CA ASP A 70 -11.73 -27.01 -6.07
C ASP A 70 -12.93 -26.12 -6.48
N GLY A 71 -12.70 -24.81 -6.64
CA GLY A 71 -13.70 -23.83 -7.09
C GLY A 71 -13.78 -23.65 -8.61
N VAL A 72 -12.91 -24.28 -9.41
CA VAL A 72 -12.95 -24.23 -10.89
C VAL A 72 -13.38 -25.57 -11.48
N ARG A 73 -13.94 -25.53 -12.72
CA ARG A 73 -14.21 -26.74 -13.50
C ARG A 73 -13.09 -27.05 -14.47
N HIS A 74 -12.47 -26.03 -14.99
CA HIS A 74 -11.41 -26.11 -15.99
C HIS A 74 -10.21 -25.31 -15.53
N PRO A 75 -9.17 -25.95 -14.94
CA PRO A 75 -7.91 -25.26 -14.68
C PRO A 75 -7.36 -24.64 -15.96
N VAL A 76 -6.84 -23.41 -15.86
CA VAL A 76 -6.25 -22.68 -16.99
C VAL A 76 -4.87 -22.19 -16.62
N SER A 77 -4.03 -21.99 -17.63
CA SER A 77 -2.68 -21.48 -17.49
C SER A 77 -2.44 -20.44 -18.58
N TYR A 78 -1.83 -19.31 -18.21
CA TYR A 78 -1.58 -18.19 -19.13
C TYR A 78 -0.10 -17.87 -19.17
N GLY A 79 0.47 -17.83 -20.37
CA GLY A 79 1.80 -17.27 -20.59
C GLY A 79 1.77 -15.73 -20.56
N TYR A 80 2.94 -15.10 -20.44
CA TYR A 80 3.06 -13.64 -20.35
C TYR A 80 2.46 -12.92 -21.56
N GLU A 81 2.77 -13.39 -22.77
CA GLU A 81 2.25 -12.82 -24.02
C GLU A 81 0.74 -12.96 -24.15
N GLU A 82 0.15 -14.04 -23.60
CA GLU A 82 -1.29 -14.22 -23.61
C GLU A 82 -1.99 -13.17 -22.75
N LEU A 83 -1.43 -12.83 -21.59
CA LEU A 83 -2.00 -11.80 -20.72
C LEU A 83 -2.03 -10.41 -21.41
N TRP A 84 -1.05 -10.12 -22.25
CA TRP A 84 -1.01 -8.87 -22.99
C TRP A 84 -1.96 -8.84 -24.21
N ASN A 85 -2.11 -9.98 -24.90
CA ASN A 85 -2.71 -10.01 -26.24
C ASN A 85 -4.12 -10.60 -26.28
N ARG A 86 -4.49 -11.41 -25.29
CA ARG A 86 -5.77 -12.15 -25.29
C ARG A 86 -6.89 -11.42 -24.55
N PHE A 87 -6.57 -10.60 -23.57
CA PHE A 87 -7.52 -9.98 -22.66
C PHE A 87 -7.58 -8.46 -22.81
N PRO A 88 -8.75 -7.83 -22.53
CA PRO A 88 -8.83 -6.37 -22.46
C PRO A 88 -7.93 -5.85 -21.34
N LEU A 89 -7.04 -4.94 -21.66
CA LEU A 89 -6.23 -4.25 -20.67
C LEU A 89 -6.99 -3.07 -20.07
N VAL A 90 -6.80 -2.84 -18.78
CA VAL A 90 -7.32 -1.69 -18.06
C VAL A 90 -6.19 -1.00 -17.32
N ALA A 91 -6.31 0.32 -17.16
CA ALA A 91 -5.44 1.11 -16.31
C ALA A 91 -6.22 1.64 -15.11
N VAL A 92 -5.68 1.48 -13.91
CA VAL A 92 -6.26 1.97 -12.66
C VAL A 92 -5.22 2.73 -11.84
N ILE A 93 -5.58 3.89 -11.31
CA ILE A 93 -4.71 4.62 -10.37
C ILE A 93 -5.08 4.18 -8.97
N ARG A 94 -4.14 3.54 -8.26
CA ARG A 94 -4.38 3.00 -6.92
C ARG A 94 -3.22 3.25 -5.98
N THR A 95 -3.57 3.55 -4.73
CA THR A 95 -2.64 3.62 -3.61
C THR A 95 -2.46 2.24 -3.01
N ILE A 96 -1.23 1.83 -2.80
CA ILE A 96 -0.89 0.63 -2.02
C ILE A 96 -0.15 1.08 -0.78
N GLU A 97 -0.58 0.62 0.40
CA GLU A 97 0.04 0.92 1.69
C GLU A 97 0.38 -0.37 2.43
N CYS A 98 1.56 -0.44 3.05
CA CYS A 98 1.90 -1.54 3.95
C CYS A 98 1.10 -1.43 5.26
N ALA A 99 0.59 -2.55 5.77
CA ALA A 99 -0.14 -2.59 7.03
C ALA A 99 0.63 -2.01 8.23
N GLY A 100 1.95 -2.13 8.21
CA GLY A 100 2.85 -1.58 9.22
C GLY A 100 3.35 -0.16 8.94
N ASN A 101 2.83 0.53 7.94
CA ASN A 101 3.22 1.92 7.68
C ASN A 101 3.03 2.76 8.95
N ARG A 102 4.02 3.60 9.30
CA ARG A 102 4.05 4.39 10.54
C ARG A 102 4.18 3.60 11.84
N ARG A 103 4.72 2.36 11.80
CA ARG A 103 4.91 1.52 13.00
C ARG A 103 5.78 2.19 14.04
N VAL A 104 6.82 2.92 13.65
CA VAL A 104 7.66 3.71 14.56
C VAL A 104 6.82 4.74 15.32
N LEU A 105 5.95 5.47 14.63
CA LEU A 105 5.09 6.49 15.24
C LEU A 105 4.01 5.87 16.16
N LEU A 106 3.51 4.68 15.81
CA LEU A 106 2.64 3.92 16.70
C LEU A 106 3.41 3.49 17.97
N GLY A 107 4.68 3.11 17.82
CA GLY A 107 5.57 2.81 18.94
C GLY A 107 5.78 4.01 19.87
N GLU A 108 5.96 5.19 19.31
CA GLU A 108 6.05 6.44 20.06
C GLU A 108 4.74 6.74 20.82
N GLU A 109 3.58 6.56 20.15
CA GLU A 109 2.25 6.78 20.74
C GLU A 109 1.99 5.89 21.97
N PHE A 110 2.47 4.65 21.95
CA PHE A 110 2.27 3.68 23.04
C PHE A 110 3.48 3.44 23.94
N ALA A 111 4.58 4.18 23.75
CA ALA A 111 5.86 3.93 24.41
C ALA A 111 6.29 2.46 24.32
N ALA A 112 6.14 1.85 23.15
CA ALA A 112 6.35 0.42 22.89
C ALA A 112 7.18 0.21 21.61
N THR A 113 7.82 -0.96 21.51
CA THR A 113 8.46 -1.43 20.26
C THR A 113 7.66 -2.61 19.72
N PHE A 114 7.17 -2.48 18.51
CA PHE A 114 6.43 -3.54 17.82
C PHE A 114 7.37 -4.38 16.93
N ASN A 115 7.12 -5.68 16.83
CA ASN A 115 7.86 -6.54 15.92
C ASN A 115 7.57 -6.23 14.44
N GLY A 116 8.52 -6.54 13.57
CA GLY A 116 8.45 -6.32 12.14
C GLY A 116 9.18 -5.07 11.67
N THR A 117 9.08 -4.76 10.38
CA THR A 117 9.78 -3.64 9.75
C THR A 117 9.41 -2.32 10.41
N GLN A 118 10.42 -1.56 10.82
CA GLN A 118 10.25 -0.28 11.52
C GLN A 118 10.02 0.86 10.50
N TRP A 119 8.83 0.87 9.93
CA TRP A 119 8.45 1.89 8.96
C TRP A 119 8.26 3.27 9.60
N GLY A 120 8.90 4.28 8.98
CA GLY A 120 8.45 5.67 9.11
C GLY A 120 7.12 5.88 8.39
N ARG A 121 7.02 6.94 7.58
CA ARG A 121 5.75 7.32 6.91
C ARG A 121 5.67 6.89 5.44
N GLY A 122 6.73 6.29 4.90
CA GLY A 122 6.95 6.10 3.48
C GLY A 122 6.55 4.75 2.90
N ALA A 123 5.99 3.83 3.67
CA ALA A 123 5.55 2.53 3.15
C ALA A 123 4.20 2.63 2.43
N ILE A 124 4.08 3.61 1.54
CA ILE A 124 2.88 3.93 0.77
C ILE A 124 3.26 4.55 -0.58
N GLY A 125 2.46 4.30 -1.60
CA GLY A 125 2.61 4.93 -2.90
C GLY A 125 1.37 4.77 -3.77
N THR A 126 1.13 5.76 -4.64
CA THR A 126 0.09 5.72 -5.67
C THR A 126 0.77 5.62 -7.03
N ALA A 127 0.33 4.69 -7.84
CA ALA A 127 0.79 4.51 -9.22
C ALA A 127 -0.40 4.22 -10.14
N GLU A 128 -0.19 4.40 -11.42
CA GLU A 128 -1.03 3.82 -12.45
C GLU A 128 -0.60 2.37 -12.69
N TRP A 129 -1.55 1.47 -12.60
CA TRP A 129 -1.36 0.04 -12.80
C TRP A 129 -2.12 -0.40 -14.03
N THR A 130 -1.44 -1.00 -14.99
CA THR A 130 -2.05 -1.52 -16.23
C THR A 130 -1.99 -3.03 -16.24
N GLY A 131 -3.10 -3.67 -16.56
CA GLY A 131 -3.18 -5.13 -16.61
C GLY A 131 -4.57 -5.64 -16.93
N VAL A 132 -4.83 -6.91 -16.61
CA VAL A 132 -6.08 -7.61 -16.88
C VAL A 132 -6.93 -7.66 -15.62
N ARG A 133 -8.25 -7.43 -15.72
CA ARG A 133 -9.15 -7.64 -14.57
C ARG A 133 -9.11 -9.11 -14.16
N LEU A 134 -9.01 -9.35 -12.86
CA LEU A 134 -8.92 -10.73 -12.37
C LEU A 134 -10.17 -11.55 -12.79
N ARG A 135 -11.34 -10.96 -12.78
CA ARG A 135 -12.57 -11.65 -13.22
C ARG A 135 -12.49 -12.18 -14.66
N ASP A 136 -11.82 -11.44 -15.58
CA ASP A 136 -11.71 -11.82 -16.98
C ASP A 136 -10.76 -13.03 -17.13
N LEU A 137 -9.77 -13.18 -16.25
CA LEU A 137 -8.90 -14.33 -16.17
C LEU A 137 -9.60 -15.56 -15.54
N LEU A 138 -10.55 -15.32 -14.63
CA LEU A 138 -11.32 -16.38 -13.96
C LEU A 138 -12.44 -16.97 -14.83
N GLU A 139 -12.94 -16.22 -15.81
CA GLU A 139 -14.07 -16.63 -16.64
C GLU A 139 -13.80 -17.93 -17.42
N PRO A 140 -12.66 -18.11 -18.12
CA PRO A 140 -12.37 -19.37 -18.84
C PRO A 140 -12.18 -20.59 -17.92
N ALA A 141 -11.91 -20.38 -16.63
CA ALA A 141 -11.80 -21.47 -15.67
C ALA A 141 -13.17 -22.06 -15.25
N ASP A 142 -14.28 -21.44 -15.64
CA ASP A 142 -15.67 -21.86 -15.35
C ASP A 142 -15.87 -22.15 -13.86
N LEU A 143 -16.07 -21.08 -13.10
CA LEU A 143 -16.20 -21.18 -11.65
C LEU A 143 -17.40 -22.01 -11.23
N ARG A 144 -17.21 -22.91 -10.27
CA ARG A 144 -18.29 -23.68 -9.66
C ARG A 144 -19.21 -22.75 -8.86
N PRO A 145 -20.52 -23.03 -8.78
CA PRO A 145 -21.47 -22.20 -8.01
C PRO A 145 -21.10 -22.02 -6.53
N GLY A 146 -20.33 -22.98 -5.97
CA GLY A 146 -19.84 -22.93 -4.59
C GLY A 146 -18.54 -22.18 -4.40
N ALA A 147 -17.92 -21.61 -5.44
CA ALA A 147 -16.66 -20.85 -5.31
C ALA A 147 -16.85 -19.64 -4.38
N ARG A 148 -15.97 -19.49 -3.40
CA ARG A 148 -16.07 -18.50 -2.31
C ARG A 148 -14.89 -17.58 -2.20
N GLU A 149 -13.68 -18.13 -2.34
CA GLU A 149 -12.43 -17.40 -2.15
C GLU A 149 -11.44 -17.62 -3.29
N VAL A 150 -10.61 -16.63 -3.46
CA VAL A 150 -9.51 -16.63 -4.42
C VAL A 150 -8.22 -16.31 -3.66
N MET A 151 -7.19 -17.11 -3.86
CA MET A 151 -5.90 -16.95 -3.19
C MET A 151 -4.77 -16.86 -4.20
N PRO A 152 -4.25 -15.64 -4.47
CA PRO A 152 -3.02 -15.47 -5.23
C PRO A 152 -1.81 -15.95 -4.45
N GLU A 153 -0.86 -16.56 -5.16
CA GLU A 153 0.39 -17.09 -4.64
C GLU A 153 1.59 -16.55 -5.44
N SER A 154 2.64 -16.17 -4.71
CA SER A 154 3.90 -15.63 -5.23
C SER A 154 4.89 -16.72 -5.62
N LEU A 155 5.82 -16.38 -6.55
CA LEU A 155 7.02 -17.18 -6.88
C LEU A 155 8.18 -17.02 -5.88
N ASP A 156 8.09 -16.06 -4.96
CA ASP A 156 9.17 -15.81 -4.01
C ASP A 156 9.43 -17.00 -3.07
N ALA A 157 10.57 -16.97 -2.39
CA ALA A 157 11.01 -18.11 -1.55
C ALA A 157 10.05 -18.44 -0.39
N ILE A 158 9.22 -17.47 0.05
CA ILE A 158 8.21 -17.71 1.09
C ILE A 158 6.84 -18.11 0.53
N ARG A 159 6.67 -18.07 -0.80
CA ARG A 159 5.40 -18.35 -1.47
C ARG A 159 4.24 -17.56 -0.85
N ALA A 160 4.43 -16.23 -0.79
CA ALA A 160 3.48 -15.33 -0.15
C ALA A 160 2.06 -15.53 -0.69
N ARG A 161 1.09 -15.69 0.22
CA ARG A 161 -0.32 -15.98 -0.13
C ARG A 161 -1.27 -15.17 0.74
N ARG A 162 -2.31 -14.64 0.13
CA ARG A 162 -3.37 -13.93 0.86
C ARG A 162 -4.71 -14.20 0.20
N PRO A 163 -5.64 -14.94 0.83
CA PRO A 163 -6.97 -15.16 0.28
C PRO A 163 -7.82 -13.88 0.36
N MET A 164 -8.77 -13.81 -0.57
CA MET A 164 -9.80 -12.77 -0.61
C MET A 164 -11.15 -13.38 -1.02
N PRO A 165 -12.28 -12.80 -0.58
CA PRO A 165 -13.61 -13.21 -1.03
C PRO A 165 -13.72 -13.11 -2.57
N LEU A 166 -14.43 -14.02 -3.19
CA LEU A 166 -14.67 -14.03 -4.64
C LEU A 166 -15.31 -12.71 -5.13
N ALA A 167 -16.15 -12.09 -4.33
CA ALA A 167 -16.72 -10.77 -4.66
C ALA A 167 -15.64 -9.70 -4.83
N LYS A 168 -14.60 -9.68 -3.97
CA LYS A 168 -13.47 -8.77 -4.11
C LYS A 168 -12.58 -9.10 -5.30
N ALA A 169 -12.35 -10.38 -5.56
CA ALA A 169 -11.60 -10.83 -6.73
C ALA A 169 -12.29 -10.44 -8.06
N ARG A 170 -13.62 -10.37 -8.08
CA ARG A 170 -14.41 -9.98 -9.25
C ARG A 170 -14.68 -8.48 -9.39
N ALA A 171 -14.23 -7.66 -8.46
CA ALA A 171 -14.38 -6.21 -8.55
C ALA A 171 -13.66 -5.66 -9.81
N ASP A 172 -14.23 -4.60 -10.39
CA ASP A 172 -13.75 -4.00 -11.65
C ASP A 172 -12.30 -3.50 -11.57
N ASP A 173 -11.84 -3.19 -10.38
CA ASP A 173 -10.55 -2.60 -10.07
C ASP A 173 -9.59 -3.55 -9.33
N THR A 174 -9.94 -4.85 -9.24
CA THR A 174 -9.01 -5.92 -8.84
C THR A 174 -8.39 -6.50 -10.09
N ILE A 175 -7.09 -6.24 -10.29
CA ILE A 175 -6.39 -6.58 -11.53
C ILE A 175 -5.12 -7.41 -11.29
N VAL A 176 -4.74 -8.17 -12.29
CA VAL A 176 -3.39 -8.70 -12.47
C VAL A 176 -2.63 -7.69 -13.30
N ALA A 177 -1.79 -6.86 -12.63
CA ALA A 177 -1.04 -5.80 -13.28
C ALA A 177 0.22 -6.36 -13.95
N LEU A 178 0.51 -5.85 -15.15
CA LEU A 178 1.65 -6.19 -16.00
C LEU A 178 2.57 -4.97 -16.19
N ALA A 179 2.05 -3.76 -15.95
CA ALA A 179 2.79 -2.51 -16.07
C ALA A 179 2.47 -1.55 -14.91
N MET A 180 3.38 -0.63 -14.68
CA MET A 180 3.32 0.39 -13.64
C MET A 180 3.81 1.72 -14.20
N ASN A 181 2.98 2.77 -14.13
CA ASN A 181 3.29 4.11 -14.65
C ASN A 181 3.72 4.10 -16.14
N GLY A 182 3.04 3.32 -16.97
CA GLY A 182 3.33 3.21 -18.40
C GLY A 182 4.55 2.37 -18.78
N GLU A 183 5.25 1.76 -17.81
CA GLU A 183 6.40 0.88 -18.01
C GLU A 183 6.07 -0.56 -17.61
N ILE A 184 6.73 -1.54 -18.23
CA ILE A 184 6.69 -2.93 -17.75
C ILE A 184 7.05 -2.95 -16.26
N LEU A 185 6.38 -3.78 -15.47
CA LEU A 185 6.62 -3.89 -14.03
C LEU A 185 8.12 -4.03 -13.72
N PRO A 186 8.71 -3.14 -12.90
CA PRO A 186 10.05 -3.38 -12.39
C PRO A 186 10.12 -4.67 -11.55
N ALA A 187 11.28 -5.34 -11.54
CA ALA A 187 11.45 -6.62 -10.85
C ALA A 187 11.01 -6.57 -9.38
N ASP A 188 11.45 -5.54 -8.62
CA ASP A 188 11.11 -5.39 -7.20
C ASP A 188 9.65 -5.03 -6.94
N HIS A 189 8.92 -4.62 -7.98
CA HIS A 189 7.50 -4.31 -7.93
C HIS A 189 6.61 -5.43 -8.45
N GLY A 190 7.18 -6.59 -8.82
CA GLY A 190 6.42 -7.81 -9.05
C GLY A 190 6.43 -8.37 -10.46
N PHE A 191 7.39 -7.95 -11.34
CA PHE A 191 7.54 -8.56 -12.67
C PHE A 191 7.59 -10.10 -12.58
N PRO A 192 6.90 -10.86 -13.47
CA PRO A 192 6.19 -10.39 -14.65
C PRO A 192 4.74 -9.93 -14.40
N ALA A 193 4.13 -10.34 -13.29
CA ALA A 193 2.77 -9.99 -12.95
C ALA A 193 2.58 -9.87 -11.44
N ARG A 194 1.70 -8.97 -11.01
CA ARG A 194 1.30 -8.82 -9.61
C ARG A 194 -0.19 -8.58 -9.44
N MET A 195 -0.71 -8.92 -8.29
CA MET A 195 -2.04 -8.46 -7.89
C MET A 195 -2.02 -6.96 -7.55
N VAL A 196 -3.08 -6.28 -7.93
CA VAL A 196 -3.49 -4.98 -7.37
C VAL A 196 -4.91 -5.14 -6.87
N VAL A 197 -5.06 -5.20 -5.55
CA VAL A 197 -6.36 -5.34 -4.88
C VAL A 197 -6.74 -3.97 -4.34
N SER A 198 -7.55 -3.28 -5.11
CA SER A 198 -7.89 -1.87 -4.85
C SER A 198 -8.48 -1.65 -3.47
N GLY A 199 -8.00 -0.61 -2.79
CA GLY A 199 -8.48 -0.23 -1.45
C GLY A 199 -8.03 -1.14 -0.31
N TRP A 200 -7.40 -2.28 -0.60
CA TRP A 200 -6.85 -3.16 0.42
C TRP A 200 -5.37 -2.84 0.70
N LEU A 201 -4.92 -3.22 1.90
CA LEU A 201 -3.53 -3.12 2.30
C LEU A 201 -2.62 -3.96 1.41
N GLY A 202 -1.36 -3.54 1.30
CA GLY A 202 -0.37 -4.10 0.38
C GLY A 202 -0.15 -5.61 0.48
N ALA A 203 -0.44 -6.23 1.62
CA ALA A 203 -0.37 -7.67 1.81
C ALA A 203 -1.27 -8.48 0.87
N ALA A 204 -2.35 -7.89 0.36
CA ALA A 204 -3.23 -8.52 -0.63
C ALA A 204 -2.71 -8.37 -2.08
N SER A 205 -1.85 -7.40 -2.32
CA SER A 205 -1.30 -7.11 -3.66
C SER A 205 -0.01 -7.92 -3.91
N ILE A 206 -0.17 -9.25 -3.95
CA ILE A 206 0.91 -10.24 -4.11
C ILE A 206 1.73 -9.95 -5.36
N LYS A 207 3.07 -9.88 -5.20
CA LYS A 207 4.06 -9.70 -6.27
C LYS A 207 4.50 -11.05 -6.84
N TRP A 208 5.12 -11.02 -8.04
CA TRP A 208 5.70 -12.21 -8.68
C TRP A 208 4.70 -13.36 -8.75
N LEU A 209 3.54 -13.06 -9.29
CA LEU A 209 2.40 -13.97 -9.28
C LEU A 209 2.69 -15.24 -10.06
N ALA A 210 2.37 -16.40 -9.48
CA ALA A 210 2.54 -17.72 -10.11
C ALA A 210 1.23 -18.47 -10.25
N ARG A 211 0.38 -18.39 -9.22
CA ARG A 211 -0.82 -19.21 -9.12
C ARG A 211 -1.95 -18.41 -8.47
N ILE A 212 -3.16 -18.72 -8.87
CA ILE A 212 -4.38 -18.24 -8.23
C ILE A 212 -5.25 -19.47 -7.94
N GLU A 213 -5.39 -19.82 -6.66
CA GLU A 213 -6.28 -20.87 -6.22
C GLU A 213 -7.69 -20.31 -6.06
N VAL A 214 -8.68 -20.99 -6.63
CA VAL A 214 -10.10 -20.73 -6.38
C VAL A 214 -10.67 -21.83 -5.52
N SER A 215 -11.31 -21.47 -4.41
CA SER A 215 -11.79 -22.44 -3.42
C SER A 215 -13.29 -22.31 -3.12
N GLN A 216 -13.93 -23.44 -2.88
CA GLN A 216 -15.29 -23.53 -2.35
C GLN A 216 -15.33 -23.42 -0.82
N ARG A 217 -14.18 -23.42 -0.17
CA ARG A 217 -14.01 -23.32 1.29
C ARG A 217 -13.30 -22.03 1.66
N HIS A 218 -13.39 -21.63 2.93
CA HIS A 218 -12.53 -20.60 3.47
C HIS A 218 -11.09 -21.10 3.52
N LEU A 219 -10.16 -20.27 3.08
CA LEU A 219 -8.73 -20.55 3.03
C LEU A 219 -8.04 -19.85 4.20
N TYR A 220 -7.31 -20.63 4.99
CA TYR A 220 -6.54 -20.14 6.13
C TYR A 220 -5.05 -20.35 5.86
N VAL A 221 -4.30 -19.25 5.94
CA VAL A 221 -2.85 -19.21 5.78
C VAL A 221 -2.26 -18.26 6.82
N PRO A 222 -0.96 -18.32 7.13
CA PRO A 222 -0.39 -17.44 8.14
C PRO A 222 -0.73 -15.95 7.95
N TRP A 223 -0.86 -15.48 6.72
CA TRP A 223 -1.17 -14.07 6.42
C TRP A 223 -2.65 -13.67 6.60
N ASN A 224 -3.51 -14.52 7.07
CA ASN A 224 -4.86 -14.16 7.53
C ASN A 224 -5.25 -14.84 8.83
N THR A 225 -4.30 -15.53 9.49
CA THR A 225 -4.54 -16.17 10.78
C THR A 225 -3.59 -15.70 11.87
N GLU A 226 -2.34 -15.39 11.54
CA GLU A 226 -1.27 -15.00 12.46
C GLU A 226 -0.74 -13.59 12.17
N ASP A 227 -0.43 -13.33 10.87
CA ASP A 227 -0.01 -12.04 10.35
C ASP A 227 -1.18 -11.31 9.70
N TYR A 228 -1.09 -9.98 9.63
CA TYR A 228 -2.13 -9.13 9.05
C TYR A 228 -3.52 -9.36 9.66
N VAL A 229 -3.53 -9.63 10.95
CA VAL A 229 -4.70 -9.70 11.83
C VAL A 229 -4.50 -8.72 12.98
N LEU A 230 -5.59 -8.25 13.58
CA LEU A 230 -5.52 -7.40 14.76
C LEU A 230 -5.57 -8.30 16.01
N ILE A 231 -4.55 -8.21 16.84
CA ILE A 231 -4.43 -9.03 18.07
C ILE A 231 -4.36 -8.10 19.26
N GLY A 232 -5.18 -8.34 20.26
CA GLY A 232 -5.18 -7.56 21.49
C GLY A 232 -6.56 -7.28 22.07
N PRO A 233 -6.65 -6.45 23.10
CA PRO A 233 -7.92 -6.08 23.72
C PRO A 233 -8.89 -5.47 22.70
N GLY A 234 -10.10 -5.99 22.63
CA GLY A 234 -11.12 -5.53 21.67
C GLY A 234 -11.06 -6.20 20.30
N TYR A 235 -10.14 -7.12 20.06
CA TYR A 235 -10.03 -7.89 18.83
C TYR A 235 -10.19 -9.40 19.11
N PRO A 236 -11.41 -9.93 19.11
CA PRO A 236 -11.65 -11.35 19.37
C PRO A 236 -11.04 -12.21 18.25
N SER A 237 -10.60 -13.42 18.60
CA SER A 237 -10.20 -14.43 17.62
C SER A 237 -11.36 -14.75 16.67
N ASP A 238 -11.04 -15.06 15.41
CA ASP A 238 -12.01 -15.39 14.37
C ASP A 238 -11.65 -16.77 13.78
N GLY A 239 -12.36 -17.79 14.23
CA GLY A 239 -12.05 -19.17 13.87
C GLY A 239 -10.61 -19.55 14.22
N PRO A 240 -9.78 -19.98 13.25
CA PRO A 240 -8.37 -20.28 13.48
C PRO A 240 -7.48 -19.03 13.54
N ALA A 241 -8.01 -17.85 13.22
CA ALA A 241 -7.24 -16.61 13.23
C ALA A 241 -7.15 -16.04 14.65
N ARG A 242 -5.98 -15.50 15.01
CA ARG A 242 -5.71 -14.87 16.32
C ARG A 242 -6.53 -13.58 16.53
N GLY A 243 -7.13 -13.05 15.48
CA GLY A 243 -7.98 -11.87 15.50
C GLY A 243 -8.53 -11.55 14.10
N PRO A 244 -9.35 -10.51 13.96
CA PRO A 244 -9.93 -10.14 12.67
C PRO A 244 -8.85 -9.77 11.65
N ALA A 245 -8.99 -10.31 10.44
CA ALA A 245 -8.07 -10.03 9.36
C ALA A 245 -8.21 -8.58 8.86
N ILE A 246 -7.08 -7.88 8.75
CA ILE A 246 -7.07 -6.52 8.21
C ILE A 246 -7.09 -6.56 6.68
N THR A 247 -7.95 -5.78 6.08
CA THR A 247 -8.12 -5.73 4.62
C THR A 247 -8.01 -4.30 4.10
N THR A 248 -8.99 -3.48 4.40
CA THR A 248 -9.16 -2.13 3.86
C THR A 248 -8.16 -1.13 4.45
N GLN A 249 -7.61 -0.27 3.62
CA GLN A 249 -6.81 0.88 4.04
C GLN A 249 -7.70 1.86 4.83
N PRO A 250 -7.29 2.28 6.02
CA PRO A 250 -8.02 3.28 6.78
C PRO A 250 -7.89 4.67 6.14
N VAL A 251 -8.87 5.55 6.43
CA VAL A 251 -8.75 6.96 6.08
C VAL A 251 -7.54 7.57 6.78
N SER A 252 -6.74 8.36 6.06
CA SER A 252 -5.51 8.94 6.59
C SER A 252 -5.07 10.18 5.81
N ALA A 253 -4.33 11.08 6.48
CA ALA A 253 -3.65 12.20 5.88
C ALA A 253 -2.19 12.27 6.34
N LEU A 254 -1.30 12.62 5.41
CA LEU A 254 0.15 12.75 5.63
C LEU A 254 0.64 14.07 5.05
N THR A 255 1.57 14.73 5.74
CA THR A 255 2.30 15.89 5.22
C THR A 255 3.45 15.45 4.31
N GLU A 256 3.79 16.27 3.32
CA GLU A 256 5.01 16.14 2.50
C GLU A 256 6.24 16.82 3.14
N LEU A 257 6.20 17.12 4.42
CA LEU A 257 7.33 17.68 5.16
C LEU A 257 8.29 16.59 5.66
N PRO A 258 9.59 16.87 5.86
CA PRO A 258 10.47 16.00 6.64
C PRO A 258 9.91 15.75 8.04
N TRP A 259 10.30 14.67 8.70
CA TRP A 259 9.89 14.36 10.07
C TRP A 259 11.10 14.22 11.01
N PRO A 260 11.26 15.15 12.00
CA PRO A 260 10.57 16.42 12.22
C PRO A 260 10.88 17.44 11.10
N ALA A 261 10.03 18.46 10.94
CA ALA A 261 10.25 19.53 9.97
C ALA A 261 11.08 20.69 10.56
N ARG A 262 11.88 21.34 9.70
CA ARG A 262 12.53 22.63 10.00
C ARG A 262 12.11 23.64 8.94
N LEU A 263 11.48 24.72 9.36
CA LEU A 263 10.93 25.74 8.46
C LEU A 263 11.57 27.11 8.75
N ARG A 264 11.38 28.05 7.82
CA ARG A 264 11.71 29.46 7.99
C ARG A 264 10.45 30.26 8.33
N PRO A 265 10.53 31.39 9.06
CA PRO A 265 9.39 32.24 9.37
C PRO A 265 9.01 33.15 8.19
N VAL A 266 8.69 32.52 7.05
CA VAL A 266 8.27 33.18 5.80
C VAL A 266 7.02 32.47 5.28
N PRO A 267 6.19 33.12 4.44
CA PRO A 267 5.04 32.47 3.83
C PRO A 267 5.45 31.18 3.12
N GLN A 268 4.79 30.08 3.42
CA GLN A 268 5.05 28.76 2.87
C GLN A 268 3.76 28.06 2.47
N MET A 269 3.84 27.21 1.49
CA MET A 269 2.76 26.30 1.10
C MET A 269 3.05 24.92 1.68
N ILE A 270 2.27 24.54 2.67
CA ILE A 270 2.32 23.19 3.25
C ILE A 270 1.47 22.27 2.37
N ARG A 271 2.02 21.11 2.01
CA ARG A 271 1.38 20.12 1.16
C ARG A 271 1.35 18.75 1.80
N GLY A 272 0.46 17.92 1.29
CA GLY A 272 0.38 16.53 1.71
C GLY A 272 -0.57 15.72 0.86
N ARG A 273 -0.86 14.53 1.37
CA ARG A 273 -1.68 13.51 0.73
C ARG A 273 -2.67 12.95 1.71
N ALA A 274 -3.87 12.65 1.22
CA ALA A 274 -4.90 11.98 2.00
C ALA A 274 -5.51 10.85 1.17
N PHE A 275 -5.89 9.77 1.81
CA PHE A 275 -6.40 8.57 1.16
C PHE A 275 -7.36 7.80 2.05
N ALA A 276 -8.19 7.00 1.41
CA ALA A 276 -9.02 5.97 2.03
C ALA A 276 -9.07 4.77 1.09
N GLY A 277 -9.39 3.59 1.61
CA GLY A 277 -9.33 2.37 0.83
C GLY A 277 -10.36 2.28 -0.28
N GLU A 278 -11.64 2.33 0.07
CA GLU A 278 -12.72 1.98 -0.87
C GLU A 278 -13.55 3.17 -1.34
N VAL A 279 -13.29 4.35 -0.78
CA VAL A 279 -14.05 5.58 -1.06
C VAL A 279 -13.08 6.73 -1.29
N ALA A 280 -13.57 7.79 -1.92
CA ALA A 280 -12.77 8.98 -2.13
C ALA A 280 -12.70 9.84 -0.86
N ILE A 281 -11.70 10.71 -0.77
CA ILE A 281 -11.59 11.73 0.27
C ILE A 281 -12.53 12.88 -0.05
N ALA A 282 -13.38 13.24 0.91
CA ALA A 282 -14.30 14.37 0.81
C ALA A 282 -13.66 15.68 1.29
N ALA A 283 -12.85 15.64 2.35
CA ALA A 283 -12.25 16.82 2.94
C ALA A 283 -10.92 16.50 3.63
N VAL A 284 -10.06 17.53 3.70
CA VAL A 284 -8.86 17.55 4.54
C VAL A 284 -8.86 18.82 5.35
N GLU A 285 -8.55 18.71 6.64
CA GLU A 285 -8.43 19.81 7.56
C GLU A 285 -7.06 19.81 8.22
N TYR A 286 -6.58 20.97 8.60
CA TYR A 286 -5.35 21.13 9.36
C TYR A 286 -5.58 21.94 10.63
N ARG A 287 -4.70 21.75 11.62
CA ARG A 287 -4.65 22.48 12.86
C ARG A 287 -3.20 22.73 13.24
N ILE A 288 -2.87 23.95 13.61
CA ILE A 288 -1.56 24.33 14.13
C ILE A 288 -1.70 24.56 15.62
N ASP A 289 -0.86 23.90 16.39
CA ASP A 289 -0.86 23.91 17.87
C ASP A 289 -2.27 23.57 18.42
N ASP A 290 -2.80 24.37 19.33
CA ASP A 290 -4.13 24.19 19.90
C ASP A 290 -5.20 25.09 19.22
N GLY A 291 -4.92 25.55 18.00
CA GLY A 291 -5.85 26.34 17.21
C GLY A 291 -7.07 25.54 16.72
N ALA A 292 -7.97 26.22 16.04
CA ALA A 292 -9.13 25.56 15.41
C ALA A 292 -8.73 24.74 14.17
N TRP A 293 -9.50 23.68 13.87
CA TRP A 293 -9.44 23.00 12.60
C TRP A 293 -9.87 23.93 11.45
N ARG A 294 -9.10 23.94 10.37
CA ARG A 294 -9.33 24.76 9.18
C ARG A 294 -9.26 23.87 7.93
N PRO A 295 -10.06 24.16 6.90
CA PRO A 295 -10.02 23.38 5.66
C PRO A 295 -8.71 23.61 4.91
N ALA A 296 -8.17 22.52 4.33
CA ALA A 296 -7.12 22.54 3.32
C ALA A 296 -7.73 22.44 1.92
N GLU A 297 -7.06 23.02 0.94
CA GLU A 297 -7.45 22.95 -0.47
C GLU A 297 -7.07 21.58 -1.05
N LEU A 298 -8.01 20.92 -1.73
CA LEU A 298 -7.72 19.70 -2.51
C LEU A 298 -7.21 20.07 -3.90
N LEU A 299 -6.07 19.50 -4.30
CA LEU A 299 -5.33 19.87 -5.52
C LEU A 299 -5.65 18.98 -6.73
N SER A 300 -6.37 17.92 -6.55
CA SER A 300 -6.71 16.95 -7.61
C SER A 300 -8.08 16.35 -7.34
N PRO A 301 -8.75 15.81 -8.36
CA PRO A 301 -9.97 15.02 -8.14
C PRO A 301 -9.70 13.89 -7.16
N ALA A 302 -10.62 13.68 -6.23
CA ALA A 302 -10.59 12.54 -5.34
C ALA A 302 -11.05 11.29 -6.09
N ILE A 303 -10.23 10.25 -6.07
CA ILE A 303 -10.50 8.96 -6.72
C ILE A 303 -10.53 7.88 -5.61
N ALA A 304 -11.59 7.09 -5.56
CA ALA A 304 -11.68 5.97 -4.64
C ALA A 304 -10.47 5.01 -4.80
N GLY A 305 -9.83 4.64 -3.69
CA GLY A 305 -8.65 3.78 -3.71
C GLY A 305 -7.35 4.45 -4.18
N ALA A 306 -7.35 5.76 -4.39
CA ALA A 306 -6.16 6.55 -4.67
C ALA A 306 -6.09 7.74 -3.70
N TRP A 307 -4.88 8.24 -3.47
CA TRP A 307 -4.75 9.43 -2.65
C TRP A 307 -5.18 10.71 -3.39
N VAL A 308 -5.52 11.77 -2.64
CA VAL A 308 -5.70 13.13 -3.13
C VAL A 308 -4.59 14.00 -2.54
N ARG A 309 -4.06 14.94 -3.32
CA ARG A 309 -3.13 15.95 -2.81
C ARG A 309 -3.91 17.12 -2.24
N TRP A 310 -3.35 17.72 -1.19
CA TRP A 310 -3.93 18.90 -0.52
C TRP A 310 -2.84 19.91 -0.19
N GLN A 311 -3.26 21.16 0.04
CA GLN A 311 -2.36 22.24 0.47
C GLN A 311 -3.08 23.29 1.34
N PHE A 312 -2.27 24.05 2.09
CA PHE A 312 -2.67 25.31 2.73
C PHE A 312 -1.47 26.24 2.90
N GLY A 313 -1.74 27.55 2.92
CA GLY A 313 -0.73 28.57 3.21
C GLY A 313 -0.50 28.72 4.71
N TRP A 314 0.76 28.83 5.12
CA TRP A 314 1.16 29.12 6.50
C TRP A 314 2.36 30.06 6.54
N THR A 315 2.28 31.08 7.40
CA THR A 315 3.41 31.94 7.77
C THR A 315 3.69 31.66 9.23
N PRO A 316 4.62 30.76 9.56
CA PRO A 316 4.90 30.39 10.93
C PRO A 316 5.69 31.49 11.67
N GLU A 317 5.47 31.64 12.96
CA GLU A 317 6.35 32.39 13.84
C GLU A 317 7.57 31.53 14.25
N PRO A 318 8.72 32.16 14.64
CA PRO A 318 9.85 31.39 15.18
C PRO A 318 9.46 30.65 16.46
N GLY A 319 9.92 29.39 16.58
CA GLY A 319 9.64 28.53 17.72
C GLY A 319 9.25 27.11 17.34
N ASP A 320 8.79 26.36 18.33
CA ASP A 320 8.32 24.98 18.13
C ASP A 320 6.81 24.98 17.97
N HIS A 321 6.36 24.25 16.95
CA HIS A 321 4.94 24.11 16.61
C HIS A 321 4.58 22.65 16.41
N VAL A 322 3.31 22.32 16.51
CA VAL A 322 2.74 21.02 16.17
C VAL A 322 1.69 21.19 15.08
N LEU A 323 1.98 20.63 13.92
CA LEU A 323 1.03 20.57 12.81
C LEU A 323 0.25 19.26 12.86
N ARG A 324 -1.08 19.33 12.83
CA ARG A 324 -1.98 18.18 12.70
C ARG A 324 -2.81 18.30 11.44
N VAL A 325 -3.00 17.18 10.77
CA VAL A 325 -3.89 17.07 9.59
C VAL A 325 -4.78 15.86 9.75
N ARG A 326 -6.03 15.97 9.31
CA ARG A 326 -6.98 14.89 9.26
C ARG A 326 -7.74 14.88 7.94
N ALA A 327 -8.11 13.70 7.49
CA ALA A 327 -8.96 13.51 6.34
C ALA A 327 -10.33 12.97 6.76
N THR A 328 -11.35 13.32 5.98
CA THR A 328 -12.69 12.74 6.04
C THR A 328 -13.03 12.17 4.68
N ASP A 329 -13.52 10.94 4.64
CA ASP A 329 -13.96 10.28 3.42
C ASP A 329 -15.43 10.62 3.06
N GLU A 330 -15.88 10.22 1.86
CA GLU A 330 -17.26 10.49 1.39
C GLU A 330 -18.35 9.82 2.21
N ARG A 331 -18.03 8.83 3.06
CA ARG A 331 -18.98 8.19 3.99
C ARG A 331 -18.98 8.86 5.37
N GLY A 332 -18.19 9.92 5.55
CA GLY A 332 -18.03 10.62 6.82
C GLY A 332 -17.06 9.96 7.80
N GLY A 333 -16.36 8.91 7.36
CA GLY A 333 -15.27 8.31 8.15
C GLY A 333 -14.10 9.28 8.28
N THR A 334 -13.58 9.47 9.49
CA THR A 334 -12.45 10.36 9.76
C THR A 334 -11.39 9.68 10.61
N GLN A 335 -10.18 10.23 10.64
CA GLN A 335 -9.10 9.75 11.49
C GLN A 335 -9.44 9.97 12.98
N PRO A 336 -9.21 8.96 13.84
CA PRO A 336 -9.34 9.15 15.30
C PRO A 336 -8.19 9.98 15.84
N GLU A 337 -8.40 10.60 16.99
CA GLU A 337 -7.34 11.35 17.72
C GLU A 337 -6.25 10.42 18.29
N ALA A 338 -6.57 9.17 18.60
CA ALA A 338 -5.63 8.15 19.09
C ALA A 338 -5.81 6.82 18.35
N SER A 339 -4.72 6.10 18.17
CA SER A 339 -4.75 4.75 17.60
C SER A 339 -5.25 3.73 18.61
N GLN A 340 -5.76 2.61 18.14
CA GLN A 340 -6.03 1.46 18.98
C GLN A 340 -4.82 0.54 18.97
N TRP A 341 -4.36 0.15 20.18
CA TRP A 341 -3.23 -0.74 20.32
C TRP A 341 -3.52 -2.13 19.73
N ASN A 342 -2.54 -2.71 19.05
CA ASN A 342 -2.54 -4.12 18.65
C ASN A 342 -1.11 -4.67 18.68
N GLU A 343 -0.98 -5.97 18.99
CA GLU A 343 0.30 -6.65 19.22
C GLU A 343 1.29 -6.51 18.06
N LEU A 344 0.78 -6.48 16.81
CA LEU A 344 1.60 -6.47 15.60
C LEU A 344 1.95 -5.06 15.10
N GLY A 345 1.44 -4.02 15.76
CA GLY A 345 1.73 -2.63 15.39
C GLY A 345 1.25 -2.25 13.99
N TYR A 346 0.06 -2.71 13.61
CA TYR A 346 -0.59 -2.37 12.35
C TYR A 346 -1.56 -1.21 12.49
N LEU A 347 -1.86 -0.59 11.35
CA LEU A 347 -2.92 0.42 11.21
C LEU A 347 -2.72 1.62 12.15
N GLN A 348 -1.53 2.20 12.20
CA GLN A 348 -1.40 3.55 12.75
C GLN A 348 -2.26 4.48 11.91
N ARG A 349 -3.39 4.93 12.45
CA ARG A 349 -4.41 5.72 11.75
C ARG A 349 -4.84 6.97 12.48
N SER A 350 -4.27 7.24 13.66
CA SER A 350 -4.58 8.47 14.40
C SER A 350 -4.05 9.69 13.67
N VAL A 351 -4.59 10.85 14.05
CA VAL A 351 -4.08 12.14 13.64
C VAL A 351 -2.66 12.31 14.17
N LEU A 352 -1.69 12.47 13.27
CA LEU A 352 -0.28 12.63 13.64
C LEU A 352 -0.01 14.05 14.16
N SER A 353 0.71 14.15 15.27
CA SER A 353 1.29 15.39 15.78
C SER A 353 2.65 15.63 15.14
N HIS A 354 2.70 16.31 13.99
CA HIS A 354 3.91 16.55 13.23
C HIS A 354 4.75 17.67 13.90
N PRO A 355 5.96 17.37 14.42
CA PRO A 355 6.80 18.39 15.03
C PRO A 355 7.38 19.33 13.97
N VAL A 356 7.30 20.63 14.18
CA VAL A 356 7.84 21.66 13.28
C VAL A 356 8.65 22.65 14.11
N HIS A 357 9.95 22.75 13.83
CA HIS A 357 10.82 23.78 14.39
C HIS A 357 10.99 24.92 13.38
N VAL A 358 10.60 26.13 13.74
CA VAL A 358 10.76 27.33 12.92
C VAL A 358 11.97 28.12 13.41
N VAL A 359 13.01 28.15 12.55
CA VAL A 359 14.25 28.84 12.90
C VAL A 359 14.07 30.35 12.94
N SER A 360 14.63 31.04 13.94
CA SER A 360 14.68 32.49 13.91
C SER A 360 15.52 32.96 12.71
N MET A 361 15.09 34.02 12.06
CA MET A 361 15.98 34.70 11.10
C MET A 361 17.14 35.29 11.91
N ALA A 362 18.35 34.78 11.69
CA ALA A 362 19.52 35.43 12.21
C ALA A 362 19.54 36.86 11.64
N GLY A 363 19.59 37.86 12.52
CA GLY A 363 19.73 39.25 12.14
C GLY A 363 21.03 39.55 11.42
#